data_58be7a147a24f367717cd50cf11a8f3a
#
_entry.id   58be7a147a24f367717cd50cf11a8f3a
#
_cell.length_a   1.000
_cell.length_b   1.000
_cell.length_c   1.000
_cell.angle_alpha   90.00
_cell.angle_beta   90.00
_cell.angle_gamma   90.00
#
_symmetry.space_group_name_H-M   'P 1'
#
loop_
_entity.id
_entity.type
_entity.pdbx_description
1 polymer ?
#
loop_
_entity_poly.entity_id
_entity_poly.type
_entity_poly.pdbx_seq_one_letter_code
_entity_poly.pdbx_strand_id
1 'polypeptide(L)'
;MDNDRTIELINNLKDIPAMPNIIVRVLKLMHSETAGAPELASVIKCDQAMCTKMLSIINSAYYGFGRQITSINMAISLLGLQKTKNIVVTVAMSPLLSFKGAKSLWEHSLLTAVGCEYMSEKYNLMNPDDAFVMGFMHDIGKLVLNLIDAE
;
A
#
# COMPACT_ATOMS: atom_id res chain seq x y z
N MET A 1 -3.26 -26.18 -13.89
CA MET A 1 -3.59 -26.25 -12.46
C MET A 1 -5.09 -26.50 -12.40
N ASP A 2 -5.51 -27.57 -11.70
CA ASP A 2 -6.92 -27.96 -11.63
C ASP A 2 -7.65 -26.94 -10.74
N ASN A 3 -8.69 -26.32 -11.27
CA ASN A 3 -9.42 -25.24 -10.59
C ASN A 3 -10.03 -25.70 -9.27
N ASP A 4 -10.50 -26.96 -9.23
CA ASP A 4 -11.13 -27.56 -8.03
C ASP A 4 -10.11 -27.75 -6.91
N ARG A 5 -8.87 -28.18 -7.25
CA ARG A 5 -7.79 -28.32 -6.27
C ARG A 5 -7.36 -26.98 -5.69
N THR A 6 -7.33 -25.93 -6.51
CA THR A 6 -6.98 -24.58 -6.05
C THR A 6 -8.04 -24.03 -5.08
N ILE A 7 -9.33 -24.24 -5.38
CA ILE A 7 -10.42 -23.84 -4.52
C ILE A 7 -10.39 -24.61 -3.19
N GLU A 8 -10.11 -25.91 -3.23
CA GLU A 8 -9.97 -26.74 -2.02
C GLU A 8 -8.80 -26.26 -1.14
N LEU A 9 -7.64 -25.94 -1.73
CA LEU A 9 -6.50 -25.41 -1.02
C LEU A 9 -6.81 -24.05 -0.37
N ILE A 10 -7.47 -23.15 -1.11
CA ILE A 10 -7.89 -21.84 -0.55
C ILE A 10 -8.86 -22.00 0.61
N ASN A 11 -9.81 -22.92 0.52
CA ASN A 11 -10.80 -23.18 1.58
C ASN A 11 -10.17 -23.81 2.83
N ASN A 12 -9.05 -24.50 2.69
CA ASN A 12 -8.31 -25.14 3.76
C ASN A 12 -7.23 -24.26 4.41
N LEU A 13 -6.97 -23.06 3.85
CA LEU A 13 -6.04 -22.10 4.45
C LEU A 13 -6.54 -21.64 5.83
N LYS A 14 -5.84 -22.11 6.88
CA LYS A 14 -6.15 -21.78 8.26
C LYS A 14 -5.63 -20.39 8.67
N ASP A 15 -4.58 -19.90 8.02
CA ASP A 15 -3.82 -18.73 8.44
C ASP A 15 -3.58 -17.74 7.27
N ILE A 16 -4.66 -17.25 6.65
CA ILE A 16 -4.53 -16.08 5.78
C ILE A 16 -4.16 -14.90 6.68
N PRO A 17 -3.00 -14.22 6.45
CA PRO A 17 -2.63 -13.07 7.24
C PRO A 17 -3.75 -12.04 7.23
N ALA A 18 -4.25 -11.69 8.41
CA ALA A 18 -5.27 -10.66 8.52
C ALA A 18 -4.72 -9.34 7.97
N MET A 19 -5.54 -8.64 7.20
CA MET A 19 -5.19 -7.30 6.73
C MET A 19 -4.85 -6.41 7.92
N PRO A 20 -3.66 -5.75 7.94
CA PRO A 20 -3.28 -4.89 9.05
C PRO A 20 -4.37 -3.85 9.34
N ASN A 21 -4.73 -3.69 10.61
CA ASN A 21 -5.81 -2.77 11.03
C ASN A 21 -5.61 -1.33 10.51
N ILE A 22 -4.37 -0.91 10.33
CA ILE A 22 -4.06 0.41 9.78
C ILE A 22 -4.54 0.56 8.34
N ILE A 23 -4.43 -0.49 7.51
CA ILE A 23 -4.94 -0.46 6.13
C ILE A 23 -6.46 -0.27 6.13
N VAL A 24 -7.17 -1.04 6.96
CA VAL A 24 -8.64 -0.93 7.08
C VAL A 24 -9.05 0.48 7.48
N ARG A 25 -8.33 1.08 8.44
CA ARG A 25 -8.59 2.47 8.88
C ARG A 25 -8.31 3.48 7.76
N VAL A 26 -7.21 3.33 7.04
CA VAL A 26 -6.85 4.24 5.94
C VAL A 26 -7.81 4.10 4.77
N LEU A 27 -8.20 2.88 4.39
CA LEU A 27 -9.21 2.66 3.35
C LEU A 27 -10.55 3.33 3.71
N LYS A 28 -10.98 3.25 4.97
CA LYS A 28 -12.17 3.99 5.45
C LYS A 28 -12.00 5.51 5.30
N LEU A 29 -10.81 6.05 5.59
CA LEU A 29 -10.53 7.46 5.40
C LEU A 29 -10.47 7.86 3.92
N MET A 30 -10.09 6.96 3.02
CA MET A 30 -10.11 7.21 1.57
C MET A 30 -11.54 7.42 1.03
N HIS A 31 -12.51 6.71 1.60
CA HIS A 31 -13.92 6.80 1.19
C HIS A 31 -14.73 7.84 1.99
N SER A 32 -14.11 8.52 2.94
CA SER A 32 -14.78 9.55 3.74
C SER A 32 -14.62 10.93 3.10
N GLU A 33 -15.72 11.60 2.81
CA GLU A 33 -15.73 12.97 2.30
C GLU A 33 -15.29 14.01 3.34
N THR A 34 -15.36 13.65 4.63
CA THR A 34 -15.07 14.55 5.76
C THR A 34 -13.69 14.35 6.37
N ALA A 35 -13.02 13.24 6.06
CA ALA A 35 -11.73 12.92 6.65
C ALA A 35 -10.60 13.73 5.99
N GLY A 36 -9.92 14.52 6.81
CA GLY A 36 -8.83 15.40 6.40
C GLY A 36 -7.44 14.94 6.87
N ALA A 37 -6.49 15.85 6.72
CA ALA A 37 -5.10 15.63 7.12
C ALA A 37 -4.92 15.31 8.63
N PRO A 38 -5.68 15.91 9.58
CA PRO A 38 -5.55 15.59 10.99
C PRO A 38 -5.91 14.15 11.33
N GLU A 39 -6.99 13.61 10.73
CA GLU A 39 -7.45 12.24 10.94
C GLU A 39 -6.43 11.24 10.42
N LEU A 40 -5.91 11.48 9.20
CA LEU A 40 -4.87 10.64 8.61
C LEU A 40 -3.59 10.66 9.46
N ALA A 41 -3.14 11.85 9.89
CA ALA A 41 -1.97 11.99 10.75
C ALA A 41 -2.15 11.23 12.08
N SER A 42 -3.34 11.29 12.68
CA SER A 42 -3.66 10.57 13.91
C SER A 42 -3.55 9.06 13.73
N VAL A 43 -4.09 8.52 12.62
CA VAL A 43 -4.02 7.09 12.32
C VAL A 43 -2.58 6.63 12.14
N ILE A 44 -1.77 7.38 11.39
CA ILE A 44 -0.37 7.05 11.13
C ILE A 44 0.47 7.11 12.42
N LYS A 45 0.27 8.14 13.25
CA LYS A 45 1.03 8.36 14.49
C LYS A 45 0.79 7.30 15.56
N CYS A 46 -0.29 6.52 15.46
CA CYS A 46 -0.54 5.40 16.38
C CYS A 46 0.46 4.24 16.20
N ASP A 47 1.21 4.21 15.08
CA ASP A 47 2.18 3.14 14.77
C ASP A 47 3.56 3.75 14.49
N GLN A 48 4.48 3.57 15.45
CA GLN A 48 5.85 4.10 15.34
C GLN A 48 6.64 3.48 14.18
N ALA A 49 6.45 2.18 13.91
CA ALA A 49 7.12 1.51 12.80
C ALA A 49 6.64 2.05 11.45
N MET A 50 5.33 2.29 11.33
CA MET A 50 4.72 2.96 10.19
C MET A 50 5.30 4.36 9.99
N CYS A 51 5.34 5.19 11.03
CA CYS A 51 5.92 6.54 10.96
C CYS A 51 7.36 6.51 10.43
N THR A 52 8.18 5.63 11.00
CA THR A 52 9.60 5.50 10.62
C THR A 52 9.77 5.09 9.17
N LYS A 53 9.04 4.07 8.71
CA LYS A 53 9.08 3.61 7.32
C LYS A 53 8.59 4.67 6.35
N MET A 54 7.49 5.35 6.67
CA MET A 54 6.96 6.43 5.84
C MET A 54 7.97 7.56 5.69
N LEU A 55 8.53 8.05 6.79
CA LEU A 55 9.52 9.13 6.75
C LEU A 55 10.78 8.72 5.99
N SER A 56 11.21 7.45 6.09
CA SER A 56 12.31 6.91 5.30
C SER A 56 12.02 6.95 3.79
N ILE A 57 10.83 6.54 3.38
CA ILE A 57 10.40 6.56 1.97
C ILE A 57 10.33 8.00 1.45
N ILE A 58 9.70 8.90 2.21
CA ILE A 58 9.49 10.30 1.81
C ILE A 58 10.82 11.05 1.72
N ASN A 59 11.80 10.73 2.56
CA ASN A 59 13.15 11.30 2.52
C ASN A 59 14.09 10.60 1.52
N SER A 60 13.59 9.64 0.74
CA SER A 60 14.39 8.99 -0.29
C SER A 60 14.67 9.94 -1.47
N ALA A 61 15.68 9.61 -2.27
CA ALA A 61 16.01 10.36 -3.48
C ALA A 61 14.85 10.43 -4.50
N TYR A 62 13.91 9.50 -4.44
CA TYR A 62 12.74 9.47 -5.30
C TYR A 62 11.88 10.73 -5.17
N TYR A 63 11.64 11.19 -3.92
CA TYR A 63 10.84 12.40 -3.69
C TYR A 63 11.64 13.71 -3.83
N GLY A 64 12.97 13.65 -3.73
CA GLY A 64 13.88 14.76 -4.05
C GLY A 64 13.66 16.05 -3.23
N PHE A 65 13.09 15.94 -2.00
CA PHE A 65 12.91 17.12 -1.17
C PHE A 65 14.28 17.71 -0.77
N GLY A 66 14.47 19.01 -0.99
CA GLY A 66 15.71 19.71 -0.66
C GLY A 66 15.97 19.87 0.85
N ARG A 67 15.07 19.38 1.70
CA ARG A 67 15.16 19.36 3.17
C ARG A 67 14.60 18.08 3.74
N GLN A 68 15.10 17.69 4.91
CA GLN A 68 14.60 16.50 5.62
C GLN A 68 13.19 16.72 6.15
N ILE A 69 12.31 15.76 5.87
CA ILE A 69 10.96 15.70 6.40
C ILE A 69 11.00 14.96 7.74
N THR A 70 10.65 15.64 8.82
CA THR A 70 10.81 15.13 10.19
C THR A 70 9.50 14.76 10.87
N SER A 71 8.36 15.05 10.25
CA SER A 71 7.05 14.75 10.84
C SER A 71 6.01 14.36 9.80
N ILE A 72 5.03 13.56 10.25
CA ILE A 72 3.91 13.14 9.41
C ILE A 72 3.07 14.34 8.95
N ASN A 73 2.86 15.34 9.81
CA ASN A 73 2.13 16.55 9.41
C ASN A 73 2.84 17.30 8.28
N MET A 74 4.17 17.41 8.36
CA MET A 74 4.98 18.02 7.31
C MET A 74 4.91 17.19 6.01
N ALA A 75 4.94 15.87 6.12
CA ALA A 75 4.77 14.96 4.99
C ALA A 75 3.43 15.18 4.27
N ILE A 76 2.31 15.22 5.03
CA ILE A 76 0.98 15.46 4.47
C ILE A 76 0.89 16.84 3.81
N SER A 77 1.49 17.87 4.43
CA SER A 77 1.48 19.23 3.87
C SER A 77 2.24 19.35 2.55
N LEU A 78 3.30 18.56 2.36
CA LEU A 78 4.14 18.62 1.16
C LEU A 78 3.65 17.69 0.04
N LEU A 79 3.20 16.49 0.38
CA LEU A 79 2.74 15.49 -0.58
C LEU A 79 1.25 15.63 -0.91
N GLY A 80 0.49 16.23 -0.01
CA GLY A 80 -0.97 16.18 -0.06
C GLY A 80 -1.55 14.92 0.59
N LEU A 81 -2.85 14.97 0.81
CA LEU A 81 -3.57 13.93 1.54
C LEU A 81 -3.56 12.58 0.79
N GLN A 82 -3.83 12.61 -0.51
CA GLN A 82 -3.97 11.40 -1.31
C GLN A 82 -2.66 10.64 -1.49
N LYS A 83 -1.58 11.31 -1.91
CA LYS A 83 -0.26 10.66 -2.01
C LYS A 83 0.21 10.10 -0.67
N THR A 84 -0.12 10.77 0.44
CA THR A 84 0.19 10.23 1.77
C THR A 84 -0.61 8.96 2.06
N LYS A 85 -1.90 8.91 1.71
CA LYS A 85 -2.72 7.68 1.83
C LYS A 85 -2.11 6.52 1.03
N ASN A 86 -1.69 6.76 -0.21
CA ASN A 86 -1.05 5.76 -1.07
C ASN A 86 0.23 5.21 -0.44
N ILE A 87 1.10 6.07 0.12
CA ILE A 87 2.29 5.65 0.84
C ILE A 87 1.93 4.80 2.07
N VAL A 88 0.89 5.18 2.82
CA VAL A 88 0.45 4.39 3.98
C VAL A 88 0.01 2.99 3.57
N VAL A 89 -0.81 2.86 2.53
CA VAL A 89 -1.22 1.54 2.01
C VAL A 89 0.00 0.73 1.60
N THR A 90 0.91 1.32 0.84
CA THR A 90 2.16 0.67 0.41
C THR A 90 2.98 0.18 1.60
N VAL A 91 3.23 1.03 2.59
CA VAL A 91 4.04 0.66 3.79
C VAL A 91 3.33 -0.40 4.64
N ALA A 92 2.01 -0.27 4.81
CA ALA A 92 1.23 -1.19 5.63
C ALA A 92 1.15 -2.61 5.04
N MET A 93 1.24 -2.73 3.71
CA MET A 93 1.29 -4.03 3.03
C MET A 93 2.66 -4.73 3.13
N SER A 94 3.73 -3.98 3.44
CA SER A 94 5.09 -4.53 3.44
C SER A 94 5.32 -5.74 4.37
N PRO A 95 4.70 -5.86 5.56
CA PRO A 95 4.85 -7.04 6.40
C PRO A 95 4.25 -8.32 5.80
N LEU A 96 3.21 -8.17 4.97
CA LEU A 96 2.56 -9.30 4.29
C LEU A 96 3.44 -9.90 3.18
N LEU A 97 4.47 -9.17 2.77
CA LEU A 97 5.40 -9.53 1.70
C LEU A 97 6.74 -10.05 2.29
N SER A 98 6.68 -10.93 3.32
CA SER A 98 7.87 -11.46 3.98
C SER A 98 8.17 -12.94 3.64
N PHE A 99 7.92 -13.37 2.39
CA PHE A 99 8.18 -14.73 1.89
C PHE A 99 9.26 -14.73 0.79
N LYS A 100 9.71 -15.93 0.40
CA LYS A 100 10.68 -16.08 -0.70
C LYS A 100 10.07 -15.58 -2.02
N GLY A 101 10.70 -14.60 -2.66
CA GLY A 101 10.16 -13.94 -3.86
C GLY A 101 9.33 -12.68 -3.58
N ALA A 102 9.03 -12.38 -2.32
CA ALA A 102 8.26 -11.20 -1.92
C ALA A 102 8.85 -9.88 -2.46
N LYS A 103 10.17 -9.76 -2.51
CA LYS A 103 10.85 -8.58 -3.05
C LYS A 103 10.45 -8.33 -4.51
N SER A 104 10.47 -9.37 -5.34
CA SER A 104 10.10 -9.26 -6.76
C SER A 104 8.62 -8.88 -6.93
N LEU A 105 7.72 -9.48 -6.13
CA LEU A 105 6.30 -9.12 -6.14
C LEU A 105 6.08 -7.67 -5.68
N TRP A 106 6.81 -7.22 -4.66
CA TRP A 106 6.76 -5.84 -4.19
C TRP A 106 7.20 -4.85 -5.28
N GLU A 107 8.36 -5.09 -5.90
CA GLU A 107 8.90 -4.24 -6.96
C GLU A 107 7.93 -4.21 -8.15
N HIS A 108 7.39 -5.34 -8.55
CA HIS A 108 6.38 -5.45 -9.61
C HIS A 108 5.12 -4.64 -9.28
N SER A 109 4.55 -4.85 -8.10
CA SER A 109 3.35 -4.15 -7.65
C SER A 109 3.55 -2.63 -7.59
N LEU A 110 4.71 -2.18 -7.10
CA LEU A 110 5.04 -0.75 -7.02
C LEU A 110 5.22 -0.13 -8.41
N LEU A 111 5.95 -0.80 -9.31
CA LEU A 111 6.12 -0.33 -10.70
C LEU A 111 4.78 -0.27 -11.45
N THR A 112 3.92 -1.27 -11.25
CA THR A 112 2.58 -1.28 -11.85
C THR A 112 1.73 -0.14 -11.29
N ALA A 113 1.77 0.13 -9.99
CA ALA A 113 1.06 1.23 -9.36
C ALA A 113 1.46 2.60 -9.94
N VAL A 114 2.77 2.85 -10.02
CA VAL A 114 3.31 4.10 -10.59
C VAL A 114 2.95 4.21 -12.08
N GLY A 115 3.01 3.10 -12.83
CA GLY A 115 2.59 3.08 -14.23
C GLY A 115 1.10 3.40 -14.41
N CYS A 116 0.23 2.82 -13.58
CA CYS A 116 -1.21 3.09 -13.59
C CYS A 116 -1.52 4.55 -13.23
N GLU A 117 -0.88 5.10 -12.19
CA GLU A 117 -1.00 6.51 -11.80
C GLU A 117 -0.63 7.42 -12.98
N TYR A 118 0.56 7.21 -13.57
CA TYR A 118 1.05 8.00 -14.69
C TYR A 118 0.13 7.94 -15.92
N MET A 119 -0.32 6.72 -16.30
CA MET A 119 -1.21 6.54 -17.45
C MET A 119 -2.56 7.19 -17.20
N SER A 120 -3.09 7.08 -15.98
CA SER A 120 -4.36 7.70 -15.61
C SER A 120 -4.28 9.23 -15.64
N GLU A 121 -3.20 9.80 -15.13
CA GLU A 121 -2.95 11.25 -15.19
C GLU A 121 -2.80 11.73 -16.62
N LYS A 122 -1.96 11.06 -17.43
CA LYS A 122 -1.66 11.44 -18.79
C LYS A 122 -2.86 11.38 -19.75
N TYR A 123 -3.70 10.36 -19.61
CA TYR A 123 -4.81 10.09 -20.52
C TYR A 123 -6.17 10.39 -19.90
N ASN A 124 -6.22 10.94 -18.68
CA ASN A 124 -7.43 11.28 -17.95
C ASN A 124 -8.45 10.11 -17.88
N LEU A 125 -7.95 8.91 -17.54
CA LEU A 125 -8.75 7.68 -17.55
C LEU A 125 -9.63 7.56 -16.31
N MET A 126 -9.07 7.87 -15.13
CA MET A 126 -9.71 7.82 -13.82
C MET A 126 -8.91 8.67 -12.83
N ASN A 127 -9.31 8.68 -11.55
CA ASN A 127 -8.50 9.33 -10.51
C ASN A 127 -7.11 8.66 -10.43
N PRO A 128 -5.99 9.39 -10.57
CA PRO A 128 -4.65 8.82 -10.56
C PRO A 128 -4.31 8.07 -9.25
N ASP A 129 -4.79 8.57 -8.11
CA ASP A 129 -4.55 7.95 -6.81
C ASP A 129 -5.29 6.59 -6.68
N ASP A 130 -6.52 6.51 -7.21
CA ASP A 130 -7.25 5.23 -7.27
C ASP A 130 -6.56 4.26 -8.22
N ALA A 131 -6.08 4.74 -9.38
CA ALA A 131 -5.30 3.95 -10.32
C ALA A 131 -4.01 3.39 -9.68
N PHE A 132 -3.32 4.18 -8.85
CA PHE A 132 -2.16 3.72 -8.07
C PHE A 132 -2.54 2.55 -7.17
N VAL A 133 -3.59 2.69 -6.34
CA VAL A 133 -4.02 1.64 -5.41
C VAL A 133 -4.43 0.37 -6.16
N MET A 134 -5.19 0.50 -7.24
CA MET A 134 -5.58 -0.64 -8.09
C MET A 134 -4.36 -1.35 -8.67
N GLY A 135 -3.41 -0.58 -9.23
CA GLY A 135 -2.16 -1.13 -9.76
C GLY A 135 -1.30 -1.79 -8.68
N PHE A 136 -1.28 -1.25 -7.46
CA PHE A 136 -0.54 -1.85 -6.34
C PHE A 136 -1.17 -3.16 -5.85
N MET A 137 -2.48 -3.25 -5.85
CA MET A 137 -3.23 -4.38 -5.31
C MET A 137 -3.58 -5.47 -6.35
N HIS A 138 -3.32 -5.25 -7.64
CA HIS A 138 -3.79 -6.14 -8.71
C HIS A 138 -3.38 -7.62 -8.56
N ASP A 139 -2.22 -7.84 -7.97
CA ASP A 139 -1.62 -9.16 -7.78
C ASP A 139 -1.68 -9.67 -6.32
N ILE A 140 -2.53 -9.05 -5.48
CA ILE A 140 -2.62 -9.42 -4.05
C ILE A 140 -2.93 -10.91 -3.83
N GLY A 141 -3.63 -11.55 -4.76
CA GLY A 141 -3.91 -12.99 -4.73
C GLY A 141 -2.66 -13.87 -4.75
N LYS A 142 -1.53 -13.38 -5.27
CA LYS A 142 -0.25 -14.10 -5.24
C LYS A 142 0.28 -14.31 -3.82
N LEU A 143 -0.10 -13.45 -2.86
CA LEU A 143 0.19 -13.68 -1.44
C LEU A 143 -0.45 -14.97 -0.93
N VAL A 144 -1.72 -15.17 -1.28
CA VAL A 144 -2.48 -16.36 -0.89
C VAL A 144 -1.88 -17.61 -1.51
N LEU A 145 -1.53 -17.55 -2.81
CA LEU A 145 -0.90 -18.68 -3.52
C LEU A 145 0.46 -19.05 -2.92
N ASN A 146 1.28 -18.07 -2.51
CA ASN A 146 2.57 -18.34 -1.87
C ASN A 146 2.43 -18.98 -0.47
N LEU A 147 1.33 -18.74 0.25
CA LEU A 147 1.06 -19.41 1.53
C LEU A 147 0.72 -20.88 1.31
N ILE A 148 0.05 -21.21 0.20
CA ILE A 148 -0.28 -22.59 -0.18
C ILE A 148 0.98 -23.39 -0.57
N ASP A 149 1.91 -22.75 -1.29
CA ASP A 149 3.15 -23.42 -1.76
C ASP A 149 4.22 -23.56 -0.65
N ALA A 150 4.03 -22.92 0.49
CA ALA A 150 4.96 -22.96 1.61
C ALA A 150 4.67 -24.11 2.60
N GLU A 151 3.54 -24.81 2.47
CA GLU A 151 3.20 -26.05 3.20
C GLU A 151 3.61 -27.28 2.40
#